data_0c7f88bb6de18f53d002c561c3187dc2
#
_entry.id   0c7f88bb6de18f53d002c561c3187dc2
#
_cell.length_a   1.000
_cell.length_b   1.000
_cell.length_c   1.000
_cell.angle_alpha   90.00
_cell.angle_beta   90.00
_cell.angle_gamma   90.00
#
_symmetry.space_group_name_H-M   'P 1'
#
loop_
_entity.id
_entity.type
_entity.pdbx_description
1 polymer ?
#
loop_
_entity_poly.entity_id
_entity_poly.type
_entity_poly.pdbx_seq_one_letter_code
_entity_poly.pdbx_strand_id
1 'polypeptide(L)'
;MTALAHPSPPSPFLGDYAGELREPRPRKDGVRHVDTPRLIQKLKELGVTHYFYLIWHAPTDWDDLRHEFLPAARQAGIDVWVYLVPPSESRRIQSEPFGTDYVAWFRAIGSLSRHYANLKGIVMDDFNHNLSFFTPEYVAKMKQAGKKINPDLLFYPQIYYTALHSHFLKKYRSLFDGVVMTFRDGKYRNTQRTRDLEDQASKASRLLNREGLPLILMVHASKLSATPSHPSARYVDRSLRAGLRQLHHGNIQGLVTYVLHKEWFPERRDRTAYSGYGYGSLFIPSGPSPAPGDKGEIRQRIRPGPSGEYRLRFHHMSVYPRNLRKGEYVKQLLIGNRVVWEEDVRAGRVEEWKRKTLNLTPHLRGKKKTSLTMRLVRKQGKSPTWLYIGFDRLDPLGFQLTHADFEEPSGWSYRSNHPAVIGETLIYDPNRRLRVYLITMMMYHTFHLYHQISSSGPPPLQGMADSMLQSVIGGRTQHVCRDLELLKKALEQDDTLPSSQRETWINQIDRLDRILTINP
;
A
#
# COMPACT_ATOMS: atom_id res chain seq x y z
N MET A 1 -19.70 43.02 -0.82
CA MET A 1 -19.02 41.73 -1.15
C MET A 1 -19.09 40.85 0.09
N THR A 2 -20.10 40.02 0.19
CA THR A 2 -20.25 39.03 1.28
C THR A 2 -19.23 37.93 1.04
N ALA A 3 -18.27 37.78 1.96
CA ALA A 3 -17.34 36.67 1.97
C ALA A 3 -18.17 35.38 2.04
N LEU A 4 -18.09 34.56 1.00
CA LEU A 4 -18.64 33.21 1.00
C LEU A 4 -17.91 32.50 2.15
N ALA A 5 -18.65 32.14 3.20
CA ALA A 5 -18.15 31.29 4.27
C ALA A 5 -17.68 29.97 3.63
N HIS A 6 -16.38 29.74 3.65
CA HIS A 6 -15.84 28.44 3.32
C HIS A 6 -16.47 27.41 4.27
N PRO A 7 -17.06 26.32 3.76
CA PRO A 7 -17.54 25.26 4.64
C PRO A 7 -16.39 24.82 5.53
N SER A 8 -16.68 24.63 6.81
CA SER A 8 -15.69 24.10 7.77
C SER A 8 -15.05 22.85 7.18
N PRO A 9 -13.72 22.70 7.29
CA PRO A 9 -13.06 21.51 6.76
C PRO A 9 -13.74 20.28 7.37
N PRO A 10 -14.08 19.27 6.54
CA PRO A 10 -14.71 18.07 7.05
C PRO A 10 -13.82 17.41 8.09
N SER A 11 -14.43 16.81 9.13
CA SER A 11 -13.70 16.14 10.21
C SER A 11 -12.70 15.12 9.67
N PRO A 12 -11.51 15.00 10.27
CA PRO A 12 -10.51 14.04 9.85
C PRO A 12 -11.03 12.61 10.00
N PHE A 13 -10.70 11.74 9.05
CA PHE A 13 -11.20 10.38 9.04
C PHE A 13 -10.13 9.32 8.75
N LEU A 14 -10.45 8.08 9.13
CA LEU A 14 -9.63 6.89 8.91
C LEU A 14 -10.41 5.89 8.08
N GLY A 15 -9.78 5.42 7.00
CA GLY A 15 -10.46 4.58 6.02
C GLY A 15 -9.67 3.34 5.60
N ASP A 16 -10.35 2.50 4.84
CA ASP A 16 -9.76 1.37 4.14
C ASP A 16 -10.38 1.23 2.75
N TYR A 17 -9.56 0.80 1.79
CA TYR A 17 -9.97 0.61 0.40
C TYR A 17 -9.95 -0.87 0.04
N ALA A 18 -11.04 -1.34 -0.56
CA ALA A 18 -11.20 -2.67 -1.15
C ALA A 18 -10.90 -3.84 -0.17
N GLY A 19 -10.59 -5.01 -0.72
CA GLY A 19 -10.35 -6.22 0.08
C GLY A 19 -11.63 -6.71 0.75
N GLU A 20 -12.76 -6.66 0.03
CA GLU A 20 -14.06 -7.15 0.47
C GLU A 20 -13.96 -8.62 0.86
N LEU A 21 -14.56 -8.97 2.00
CA LEU A 21 -14.74 -10.34 2.38
C LEU A 21 -15.88 -10.96 1.55
N ARG A 22 -15.62 -12.10 0.95
CA ARG A 22 -16.62 -12.82 0.17
C ARG A 22 -17.19 -13.99 0.96
N GLU A 23 -18.45 -14.29 0.72
CA GLU A 23 -19.09 -15.48 1.28
C GLU A 23 -18.28 -16.75 0.94
N PRO A 24 -18.23 -17.73 1.85
CA PRO A 24 -17.43 -18.95 1.62
C PRO A 24 -17.96 -19.80 0.46
N ARG A 25 -19.26 -19.68 0.13
CA ARG A 25 -19.93 -20.43 -0.96
C ARG A 25 -20.67 -19.47 -1.88
N PRO A 26 -20.76 -19.79 -3.19
CA PRO A 26 -21.61 -19.05 -4.12
C PRO A 26 -23.09 -19.12 -3.69
N ARG A 27 -23.85 -18.07 -3.97
CA ARG A 27 -25.31 -18.05 -3.89
C ARG A 27 -25.93 -18.80 -5.09
N LYS A 28 -27.26 -18.76 -5.25
CA LYS A 28 -28.00 -19.48 -6.32
C LYS A 28 -27.61 -19.01 -7.75
N ASP A 29 -27.11 -17.79 -7.88
CA ASP A 29 -26.59 -17.21 -9.13
C ASP A 29 -25.19 -17.69 -9.49
N GLY A 30 -24.57 -18.52 -8.66
CA GLY A 30 -23.22 -19.04 -8.87
C GLY A 30 -22.10 -18.08 -8.47
N VAL A 31 -22.41 -16.91 -7.89
CA VAL A 31 -21.44 -15.87 -7.51
C VAL A 31 -21.23 -15.84 -5.99
N ARG A 32 -20.00 -15.59 -5.56
CA ARG A 32 -19.68 -15.34 -4.17
C ARG A 32 -19.87 -13.85 -3.88
N HIS A 33 -20.97 -13.53 -3.22
CA HIS A 33 -21.31 -12.17 -2.83
C HIS A 33 -20.40 -11.63 -1.73
N VAL A 34 -20.48 -10.34 -1.47
CA VAL A 34 -19.81 -9.72 -0.32
C VAL A 34 -20.47 -10.23 0.97
N ASP A 35 -19.65 -10.76 1.87
CA ASP A 35 -20.08 -11.13 3.22
C ASP A 35 -20.23 -9.83 4.05
N THR A 36 -21.34 -9.13 3.84
CA THR A 36 -21.62 -7.83 4.43
C THR A 36 -21.53 -7.83 5.95
N PRO A 37 -22.16 -8.78 6.69
CA PRO A 37 -22.08 -8.78 8.16
C PRO A 37 -20.64 -8.89 8.65
N ARG A 38 -19.86 -9.79 8.06
CA ARG A 38 -18.46 -10.01 8.43
C ARG A 38 -17.57 -8.84 8.06
N LEU A 39 -17.78 -8.24 6.89
CA LEU A 39 -17.05 -7.06 6.46
C LEU A 39 -17.30 -5.89 7.42
N ILE A 40 -18.54 -5.58 7.74
CA ILE A 40 -18.91 -4.52 8.70
C ILE A 40 -18.29 -4.77 10.08
N GLN A 41 -18.35 -6.02 10.57
CA GLN A 41 -17.71 -6.39 11.83
C GLN A 41 -16.21 -6.07 11.81
N LYS A 42 -15.50 -6.42 10.74
CA LYS A 42 -14.07 -6.20 10.61
C LYS A 42 -13.69 -4.72 10.45
N LEU A 43 -14.48 -3.95 9.74
CA LEU A 43 -14.29 -2.51 9.62
C LEU A 43 -14.45 -1.81 10.99
N LYS A 44 -15.47 -2.17 11.76
CA LYS A 44 -15.66 -1.67 13.14
C LYS A 44 -14.52 -2.10 14.07
N GLU A 45 -14.09 -3.34 13.97
CA GLU A 45 -12.97 -3.88 14.75
C GLU A 45 -11.68 -3.10 14.48
N LEU A 46 -11.42 -2.73 13.24
CA LEU A 46 -10.28 -1.92 12.82
C LEU A 46 -10.38 -0.43 13.21
N GLY A 47 -11.57 0.07 13.50
CA GLY A 47 -11.80 1.50 13.69
C GLY A 47 -11.94 2.29 12.39
N VAL A 48 -12.36 1.63 11.31
CA VAL A 48 -12.60 2.28 10.02
C VAL A 48 -13.90 3.07 10.06
N THR A 49 -13.83 4.37 9.73
CA THR A 49 -14.99 5.26 9.65
C THR A 49 -15.41 5.55 8.21
N HIS A 50 -14.51 5.37 7.25
CA HIS A 50 -14.78 5.57 5.83
C HIS A 50 -14.31 4.35 5.04
N TYR A 51 -15.19 3.77 4.23
CA TYR A 51 -14.85 2.62 3.42
C TYR A 51 -14.99 2.93 1.93
N PHE A 52 -13.91 2.63 1.19
CA PHE A 52 -13.81 2.83 -0.26
C PHE A 52 -14.17 1.51 -0.94
N TYR A 53 -15.45 1.36 -1.28
CA TYR A 53 -16.02 0.13 -1.83
C TYR A 53 -15.73 0.02 -3.32
N LEU A 54 -14.99 -1.03 -3.70
CA LEU A 54 -14.56 -1.27 -5.07
C LEU A 54 -15.66 -1.99 -5.88
N ILE A 55 -15.99 -1.46 -7.05
CA ILE A 55 -16.89 -2.09 -8.03
C ILE A 55 -16.07 -2.66 -9.17
N TRP A 56 -15.66 -3.92 -9.08
CA TRP A 56 -14.82 -4.53 -10.14
C TRP A 56 -14.74 -6.05 -10.11
N HIS A 57 -14.62 -6.68 -8.94
CA HIS A 57 -14.20 -8.09 -8.82
C HIS A 57 -15.30 -9.09 -9.12
N ALA A 58 -16.57 -8.71 -8.96
CA ALA A 58 -17.71 -9.57 -9.20
C ALA A 58 -18.84 -8.79 -9.90
N PRO A 59 -19.66 -9.46 -10.74
CA PRO A 59 -20.81 -8.82 -11.39
C PRO A 59 -21.87 -8.34 -10.39
N THR A 60 -21.84 -8.86 -9.17
CA THR A 60 -22.77 -8.51 -8.09
C THR A 60 -22.33 -7.33 -7.24
N ASP A 61 -21.11 -6.79 -7.43
CA ASP A 61 -20.54 -5.74 -6.55
C ASP A 61 -21.46 -4.52 -6.39
N TRP A 62 -22.12 -4.10 -7.48
CA TRP A 62 -23.07 -2.97 -7.43
C TRP A 62 -24.35 -3.33 -6.68
N ASP A 63 -24.86 -4.53 -6.83
CA ASP A 63 -26.06 -5.00 -6.15
C ASP A 63 -25.80 -5.26 -4.67
N ASP A 64 -24.66 -5.89 -4.36
CA ASP A 64 -24.19 -6.09 -2.98
C ASP A 64 -24.03 -4.75 -2.24
N LEU A 65 -23.45 -3.74 -2.93
CA LEU A 65 -23.30 -2.40 -2.37
C LEU A 65 -24.67 -1.79 -2.01
N ARG A 66 -25.58 -1.71 -2.99
CA ARG A 66 -26.83 -0.93 -2.83
C ARG A 66 -27.86 -1.61 -1.95
N HIS A 67 -27.92 -2.93 -1.95
CA HIS A 67 -28.97 -3.68 -1.23
C HIS A 67 -28.53 -4.15 0.14
N GLU A 68 -27.25 -4.45 0.34
CA GLU A 68 -26.75 -5.05 1.58
C GLU A 68 -25.76 -4.16 2.32
N PHE A 69 -24.70 -3.72 1.64
CA PHE A 69 -23.59 -3.04 2.30
C PHE A 69 -23.92 -1.63 2.78
N LEU A 70 -24.53 -0.77 1.92
CA LEU A 70 -24.84 0.61 2.29
C LEU A 70 -25.79 0.73 3.49
N PRO A 71 -26.92 -0.02 3.57
CA PRO A 71 -27.77 0.02 4.75
C PRO A 71 -27.05 -0.49 6.02
N ALA A 72 -26.24 -1.54 5.91
CA ALA A 72 -25.47 -2.06 7.06
C ALA A 72 -24.38 -1.08 7.51
N ALA A 73 -23.66 -0.48 6.57
CA ALA A 73 -22.66 0.56 6.84
C ALA A 73 -23.28 1.79 7.52
N ARG A 74 -24.48 2.22 7.09
CA ARG A 74 -25.22 3.31 7.74
C ARG A 74 -25.53 2.99 9.20
N GLN A 75 -26.02 1.78 9.50
CA GLN A 75 -26.29 1.35 10.87
C GLN A 75 -25.02 1.26 11.71
N ALA A 76 -23.88 0.95 11.09
CA ALA A 76 -22.56 0.88 11.71
C ALA A 76 -21.87 2.25 11.88
N GLY A 77 -22.44 3.35 11.37
CA GLY A 77 -21.81 4.67 11.37
C GLY A 77 -20.60 4.78 10.43
N ILE A 78 -20.59 4.00 9.34
CA ILE A 78 -19.50 3.98 8.34
C ILE A 78 -19.95 4.74 7.11
N ASP A 79 -19.18 5.76 6.73
CA ASP A 79 -19.34 6.48 5.47
C ASP A 79 -18.70 5.69 4.32
N VAL A 80 -19.32 5.75 3.14
CA VAL A 80 -18.96 4.94 1.99
C VAL A 80 -18.61 5.82 0.79
N TRP A 81 -17.54 5.43 0.09
CA TRP A 81 -17.17 5.99 -1.21
C TRP A 81 -17.22 4.87 -2.24
N VAL A 82 -17.86 5.11 -3.37
CA VAL A 82 -17.82 4.16 -4.49
C VAL A 82 -16.52 4.35 -5.25
N TYR A 83 -15.75 3.29 -5.36
CA TYR A 83 -14.46 3.29 -6.04
C TYR A 83 -14.59 2.58 -7.39
N LEU A 84 -14.38 3.33 -8.47
CA LEU A 84 -14.52 2.86 -9.85
C LEU A 84 -13.15 2.69 -10.50
N VAL A 85 -12.99 1.66 -11.31
CA VAL A 85 -11.76 1.42 -12.07
C VAL A 85 -11.78 2.11 -13.43
N PRO A 86 -10.62 2.54 -13.95
CA PRO A 86 -10.53 3.26 -15.23
C PRO A 86 -10.54 2.30 -16.43
N PRO A 87 -10.63 2.82 -17.67
CA PRO A 87 -10.62 1.99 -18.89
C PRO A 87 -9.38 1.11 -19.04
N SER A 88 -8.21 1.53 -18.51
CA SER A 88 -6.99 0.74 -18.57
C SER A 88 -7.07 -0.58 -17.78
N GLU A 89 -7.87 -0.61 -16.72
CA GLU A 89 -8.13 -1.77 -15.86
C GLU A 89 -9.30 -2.63 -16.40
N SER A 90 -10.23 -2.02 -17.12
CA SER A 90 -11.49 -2.64 -17.57
C SER A 90 -11.36 -3.53 -18.83
N ARG A 91 -10.15 -3.82 -19.29
CA ARG A 91 -9.93 -4.60 -20.54
C ARG A 91 -10.32 -6.05 -20.44
N ARG A 92 -10.31 -6.67 -19.27
CA ARG A 92 -10.60 -8.10 -19.05
C ARG A 92 -11.81 -8.33 -18.19
N ILE A 93 -12.01 -7.49 -17.17
CA ILE A 93 -13.12 -7.51 -16.25
C ILE A 93 -13.71 -6.11 -16.30
N GLN A 94 -14.99 -6.01 -16.62
CA GLN A 94 -15.70 -4.74 -16.62
C GLN A 94 -16.52 -4.63 -15.34
N SER A 95 -16.60 -3.42 -14.79
CA SER A 95 -17.50 -3.13 -13.69
C SER A 95 -18.96 -3.16 -14.18
N GLU A 96 -19.79 -3.97 -13.58
CA GLU A 96 -21.21 -4.04 -13.95
C GLU A 96 -22.07 -3.14 -13.07
N PRO A 97 -23.18 -2.55 -13.60
CA PRO A 97 -23.74 -2.82 -14.94
C PRO A 97 -23.27 -1.86 -16.04
N PHE A 98 -22.51 -0.79 -15.74
CA PHE A 98 -22.28 0.28 -16.73
C PHE A 98 -20.90 0.26 -17.39
N GLY A 99 -20.05 -0.68 -17.06
CA GLY A 99 -18.70 -0.81 -17.64
C GLY A 99 -17.91 0.49 -17.58
N THR A 100 -17.51 1.02 -18.75
CA THR A 100 -16.79 2.30 -18.88
C THR A 100 -17.68 3.50 -19.16
N ASP A 101 -19.01 3.39 -19.04
CA ASP A 101 -19.91 4.54 -19.09
C ASP A 101 -19.98 5.25 -17.73
N TYR A 102 -19.00 6.13 -17.49
CA TYR A 102 -18.93 6.83 -16.21
C TYR A 102 -20.02 7.89 -16.04
N VAL A 103 -20.64 8.35 -17.11
CA VAL A 103 -21.81 9.25 -17.00
C VAL A 103 -22.99 8.48 -16.41
N ALA A 104 -23.22 7.24 -16.83
CA ALA A 104 -24.22 6.36 -16.24
C ALA A 104 -23.89 6.02 -14.78
N TRP A 105 -22.63 5.70 -14.46
CA TRP A 105 -22.19 5.48 -13.08
C TRP A 105 -22.47 6.66 -12.17
N PHE A 106 -22.08 7.88 -12.57
CA PHE A 106 -22.29 9.08 -11.76
C PHE A 106 -23.79 9.38 -11.55
N ARG A 107 -24.62 9.11 -12.56
CA ARG A 107 -26.08 9.24 -12.43
C ARG A 107 -26.65 8.23 -11.43
N ALA A 108 -26.26 6.96 -11.53
CA ALA A 108 -26.75 5.89 -10.68
C ALA A 108 -26.30 6.10 -9.21
N ILE A 109 -25.03 6.46 -9.00
CA ILE A 109 -24.48 6.73 -7.66
C ILE A 109 -25.12 8.01 -7.08
N GLY A 110 -25.33 9.05 -7.90
CA GLY A 110 -26.05 10.26 -7.50
C GLY A 110 -27.47 9.96 -7.02
N SER A 111 -28.21 9.10 -7.73
CA SER A 111 -29.52 8.63 -7.30
C SER A 111 -29.46 7.87 -5.97
N LEU A 112 -28.50 6.95 -5.84
CA LEU A 112 -28.33 6.13 -4.63
C LEU A 112 -27.97 6.99 -3.41
N SER A 113 -27.11 8.00 -3.58
CA SER A 113 -26.66 8.90 -2.50
C SER A 113 -27.76 9.79 -1.94
N ARG A 114 -28.86 9.99 -2.64
CA ARG A 114 -30.03 10.67 -2.09
C ARG A 114 -30.78 9.85 -1.06
N HIS A 115 -30.72 8.54 -1.16
CA HIS A 115 -31.37 7.61 -0.23
C HIS A 115 -30.45 7.24 0.95
N TYR A 116 -29.13 7.32 0.76
CA TYR A 116 -28.11 6.93 1.73
C TYR A 116 -27.16 8.10 2.01
N ALA A 117 -27.42 8.85 3.08
CA ALA A 117 -26.59 10.00 3.49
C ALA A 117 -25.14 9.61 3.84
N ASN A 118 -24.90 8.33 4.14
CA ASN A 118 -23.56 7.78 4.35
C ASN A 118 -22.81 7.46 3.04
N LEU A 119 -23.42 7.59 1.87
CA LEU A 119 -22.73 7.54 0.58
C LEU A 119 -22.23 8.94 0.22
N LYS A 120 -20.92 9.18 0.43
CA LYS A 120 -20.30 10.51 0.33
C LYS A 120 -19.88 10.89 -1.07
N GLY A 121 -19.38 9.94 -1.85
CA GLY A 121 -18.82 10.30 -3.14
C GLY A 121 -18.30 9.14 -3.97
N ILE A 122 -17.62 9.54 -5.02
CA ILE A 122 -17.02 8.65 -6.02
C ILE A 122 -15.51 8.88 -6.05
N VAL A 123 -14.74 7.80 -6.09
CA VAL A 123 -13.33 7.84 -6.41
C VAL A 123 -13.08 7.15 -7.75
N MET A 124 -12.31 7.78 -8.61
CA MET A 124 -11.86 7.20 -9.89
C MET A 124 -10.40 6.79 -9.79
N ASP A 125 -10.15 5.50 -9.94
CA ASP A 125 -8.81 4.92 -9.87
C ASP A 125 -7.91 5.34 -11.04
N ASP A 126 -6.59 5.32 -10.81
CA ASP A 126 -5.54 5.57 -11.82
C ASP A 126 -5.87 6.72 -12.81
N PHE A 127 -6.56 7.75 -12.31
CA PHE A 127 -7.12 8.84 -13.12
C PHE A 127 -6.05 9.48 -14.01
N ASN A 128 -4.88 9.79 -13.45
CA ASN A 128 -3.82 10.46 -14.21
C ASN A 128 -3.14 9.56 -15.26
N HIS A 129 -3.36 8.26 -15.24
CA HIS A 129 -2.90 7.34 -16.28
C HIS A 129 -3.89 7.22 -17.46
N ASN A 130 -5.08 7.77 -17.32
CA ASN A 130 -6.18 7.68 -18.27
C ASN A 130 -6.65 9.04 -18.82
N LEU A 131 -5.78 10.07 -18.85
CA LEU A 131 -6.14 11.43 -19.25
C LEU A 131 -6.56 11.58 -20.72
N SER A 132 -6.21 10.63 -21.57
CA SER A 132 -6.72 10.59 -22.96
C SER A 132 -8.20 10.24 -23.02
N PHE A 133 -8.71 9.52 -22.03
CA PHE A 133 -10.12 9.19 -21.89
C PHE A 133 -10.85 10.23 -21.01
N PHE A 134 -10.27 10.54 -19.85
CA PHE A 134 -10.83 11.53 -18.92
C PHE A 134 -10.45 12.96 -19.34
N THR A 135 -10.93 13.39 -20.52
CA THR A 135 -10.79 14.80 -20.92
C THR A 135 -11.58 15.71 -19.98
N PRO A 136 -11.24 17.00 -19.83
CA PRO A 136 -12.01 17.92 -18.97
C PRO A 136 -13.49 17.96 -19.33
N GLU A 137 -13.81 17.93 -20.62
CA GLU A 137 -15.19 17.95 -21.12
C GLU A 137 -15.96 16.69 -20.68
N TYR A 138 -15.34 15.51 -20.79
CA TYR A 138 -15.96 14.26 -20.36
C TYR A 138 -16.12 14.21 -18.83
N VAL A 139 -15.12 14.65 -18.08
CA VAL A 139 -15.18 14.73 -16.62
C VAL A 139 -16.27 15.72 -16.16
N ALA A 140 -16.39 16.86 -16.81
CA ALA A 140 -17.47 17.81 -16.54
C ALA A 140 -18.86 17.17 -16.75
N LYS A 141 -19.04 16.41 -17.85
CA LYS A 141 -20.27 15.67 -18.15
C LYS A 141 -20.58 14.61 -17.09
N MET A 142 -19.57 13.83 -16.65
CA MET A 142 -19.72 12.85 -15.56
C MET A 142 -20.18 13.54 -14.28
N LYS A 143 -19.44 14.54 -13.81
CA LYS A 143 -19.72 15.27 -12.56
C LYS A 143 -21.12 15.90 -12.61
N GLN A 144 -21.47 16.54 -13.72
CA GLN A 144 -22.78 17.15 -13.90
C GLN A 144 -23.91 16.12 -13.81
N ALA A 145 -23.72 14.91 -14.36
CA ALA A 145 -24.75 13.86 -14.32
C ALA A 145 -25.08 13.42 -12.88
N GLY A 146 -24.07 13.34 -12.00
CA GLY A 146 -24.28 13.06 -10.58
C GLY A 146 -24.81 14.25 -9.79
N LYS A 147 -24.17 15.42 -9.95
CA LYS A 147 -24.50 16.66 -9.21
C LYS A 147 -25.91 17.20 -9.51
N LYS A 148 -26.47 16.98 -10.71
CA LYS A 148 -27.88 17.31 -11.01
C LYS A 148 -28.86 16.55 -10.14
N ILE A 149 -28.51 15.34 -9.69
CA ILE A 149 -29.37 14.51 -8.85
C ILE A 149 -29.09 14.77 -7.38
N ASN A 150 -27.81 14.77 -6.98
CA ASN A 150 -27.38 15.10 -5.63
C ASN A 150 -26.24 16.13 -5.68
N PRO A 151 -26.49 17.41 -5.38
CA PRO A 151 -25.46 18.46 -5.37
C PRO A 151 -24.30 18.19 -4.39
N ASP A 152 -24.55 17.44 -3.32
CA ASP A 152 -23.57 17.13 -2.27
C ASP A 152 -22.66 15.93 -2.62
N LEU A 153 -22.94 15.21 -3.72
CA LEU A 153 -22.12 14.09 -4.15
C LEU A 153 -20.71 14.55 -4.48
N LEU A 154 -19.72 14.01 -3.80
CA LEU A 154 -18.31 14.37 -3.99
C LEU A 154 -17.67 13.53 -5.09
N PHE A 155 -16.71 14.12 -5.80
CA PHE A 155 -15.86 13.42 -6.78
C PHE A 155 -14.38 13.67 -6.52
N TYR A 156 -13.63 12.60 -6.22
CA TYR A 156 -12.19 12.63 -5.98
C TYR A 156 -11.48 11.71 -6.98
N PRO A 157 -10.60 12.21 -7.86
CA PRO A 157 -9.72 11.36 -8.64
C PRO A 157 -8.63 10.75 -7.74
N GLN A 158 -8.30 9.48 -7.94
CA GLN A 158 -7.08 8.90 -7.40
C GLN A 158 -5.93 9.22 -8.35
N ILE A 159 -4.88 9.82 -7.82
CA ILE A 159 -3.70 10.23 -8.58
C ILE A 159 -2.40 9.92 -7.81
N TYR A 160 -1.29 9.94 -8.52
CA TYR A 160 0.02 9.78 -7.93
C TYR A 160 0.76 11.12 -7.83
N TYR A 161 1.60 11.26 -6.82
CA TYR A 161 2.35 12.49 -6.55
C TYR A 161 3.05 13.08 -7.80
N THR A 162 3.62 12.22 -8.64
CA THR A 162 4.32 12.65 -9.86
C THR A 162 3.45 13.36 -10.90
N ALA A 163 2.14 13.16 -10.84
CA ALA A 163 1.18 13.81 -11.71
C ALA A 163 0.57 15.07 -11.07
N LEU A 164 0.74 15.25 -9.76
CA LEU A 164 0.19 16.38 -9.03
C LEU A 164 1.11 17.60 -9.16
N HIS A 165 0.81 18.44 -10.15
CA HIS A 165 1.55 19.67 -10.44
C HIS A 165 0.61 20.77 -10.97
N SER A 166 1.07 22.01 -10.97
CA SER A 166 0.24 23.20 -11.32
C SER A 166 -0.44 23.10 -12.69
N HIS A 167 0.23 22.54 -13.69
CA HIS A 167 -0.38 22.38 -15.03
C HIS A 167 -1.58 21.41 -15.00
N PHE A 168 -1.48 20.28 -14.27
CA PHE A 168 -2.59 19.34 -14.09
C PHE A 168 -3.75 20.03 -13.36
N LEU A 169 -3.48 20.72 -12.25
CA LEU A 169 -4.52 21.43 -11.50
C LEU A 169 -5.18 22.54 -12.30
N LYS A 170 -4.41 23.33 -13.05
CA LYS A 170 -4.96 24.36 -13.94
C LYS A 170 -6.02 23.79 -14.89
N LYS A 171 -5.83 22.53 -15.32
CA LYS A 171 -6.75 21.86 -16.25
C LYS A 171 -7.97 21.24 -15.59
N TYR A 172 -7.83 20.71 -14.35
CA TYR A 172 -8.84 19.84 -13.75
C TYR A 172 -9.42 20.34 -12.42
N ARG A 173 -8.82 21.33 -11.74
CA ARG A 173 -9.18 21.71 -10.35
C ARG A 173 -10.67 21.99 -10.14
N SER A 174 -11.33 22.64 -11.09
CA SER A 174 -12.77 22.98 -11.01
C SER A 174 -13.68 21.76 -11.16
N LEU A 175 -13.14 20.64 -11.60
CA LEU A 175 -13.87 19.40 -11.85
C LEU A 175 -13.80 18.43 -10.66
N PHE A 176 -12.97 18.70 -9.66
CA PHE A 176 -12.77 17.88 -8.48
C PHE A 176 -13.34 18.55 -7.23
N ASP A 177 -13.74 17.74 -6.25
CA ASP A 177 -14.13 18.19 -4.92
C ASP A 177 -13.02 17.89 -3.88
N GLY A 178 -11.95 17.21 -4.30
CA GLY A 178 -10.76 16.84 -3.56
C GLY A 178 -9.93 15.84 -4.35
N VAL A 179 -8.90 15.28 -3.74
CA VAL A 179 -7.97 14.34 -4.37
C VAL A 179 -7.63 13.19 -3.42
N VAL A 180 -7.61 11.97 -3.94
CA VAL A 180 -6.98 10.82 -3.28
C VAL A 180 -5.59 10.63 -3.85
N MET A 181 -4.54 10.81 -3.04
CA MET A 181 -3.17 10.55 -3.45
C MET A 181 -2.69 9.22 -2.89
N THR A 182 -2.45 8.26 -3.76
CA THR A 182 -1.83 6.99 -3.37
C THR A 182 -0.33 7.15 -3.33
N PHE A 183 0.27 6.93 -2.14
CA PHE A 183 1.70 7.05 -1.95
C PHE A 183 2.46 5.91 -2.64
N ARG A 184 3.47 6.29 -3.40
CA ARG A 184 4.52 5.42 -3.93
C ARG A 184 5.86 6.12 -3.78
N ASP A 185 6.85 5.44 -3.19
CA ASP A 185 8.15 6.04 -2.92
C ASP A 185 8.85 6.47 -4.21
N GLY A 186 9.16 7.76 -4.28
CA GLY A 186 9.94 8.37 -5.34
C GLY A 186 9.37 8.26 -6.75
N LYS A 187 10.18 8.66 -7.71
CA LYS A 187 9.90 8.68 -9.15
C LYS A 187 9.56 7.29 -9.72
N TYR A 188 10.08 6.23 -9.13
CA TYR A 188 9.98 4.86 -9.63
C TYR A 188 8.88 4.04 -8.97
N ARG A 189 8.02 4.69 -8.17
CA ARG A 189 6.80 4.09 -7.61
C ARG A 189 7.06 2.84 -6.76
N ASN A 190 8.12 2.87 -5.98
CA ASN A 190 8.44 1.81 -5.04
C ASN A 190 7.46 1.84 -3.85
N THR A 191 6.96 0.69 -3.42
CA THR A 191 6.08 0.53 -2.25
C THR A 191 6.77 -0.15 -1.08
N GLN A 192 8.10 -0.23 -1.07
CA GLN A 192 8.88 -0.87 -0.01
C GLN A 192 9.59 0.13 0.92
N ARG A 193 9.56 1.41 0.59
CA ARG A 193 10.22 2.49 1.34
C ARG A 193 9.23 3.61 1.64
N THR A 194 9.47 4.30 2.76
CA THR A 194 8.63 5.41 3.25
C THR A 194 9.36 6.74 3.28
N ARG A 195 10.60 6.79 2.77
CA ARG A 195 11.50 7.96 2.92
C ARG A 195 10.88 9.27 2.45
N ASP A 196 10.20 9.25 1.32
CA ASP A 196 9.67 10.46 0.69
C ASP A 196 8.20 10.72 1.04
N LEU A 197 7.56 9.91 1.91
CA LEU A 197 6.13 9.98 2.17
C LEU A 197 5.71 11.32 2.76
N GLU A 198 6.35 11.75 3.83
CA GLU A 198 5.98 12.98 4.53
C GLU A 198 6.23 14.22 3.67
N ASP A 199 7.34 14.25 2.93
CA ASP A 199 7.66 15.33 2.01
C ASP A 199 6.64 15.41 0.87
N GLN A 200 6.29 14.27 0.26
CA GLN A 200 5.28 14.23 -0.80
C GLN A 200 3.91 14.64 -0.29
N ALA A 201 3.46 14.11 0.87
CA ALA A 201 2.16 14.44 1.44
C ALA A 201 2.08 15.94 1.78
N SER A 202 3.11 16.51 2.42
CA SER A 202 3.15 17.93 2.78
C SER A 202 3.18 18.85 1.54
N LYS A 203 3.94 18.48 0.50
CA LYS A 203 3.99 19.26 -0.75
C LYS A 203 2.67 19.18 -1.51
N ALA A 204 2.06 17.99 -1.59
CA ALA A 204 0.75 17.79 -2.19
C ALA A 204 -0.33 18.60 -1.47
N SER A 205 -0.36 18.52 -0.14
CA SER A 205 -1.28 19.30 0.68
C SER A 205 -1.16 20.80 0.43
N ARG A 206 0.05 21.35 0.49
CA ARG A 206 0.27 22.78 0.21
C ARG A 206 -0.18 23.20 -1.18
N LEU A 207 0.04 22.34 -2.17
CA LEU A 207 -0.39 22.62 -3.54
C LEU A 207 -1.92 22.61 -3.67
N LEU A 208 -2.59 21.61 -3.09
CA LEU A 208 -4.04 21.45 -3.15
C LEU A 208 -4.79 22.48 -2.31
N ASN A 209 -4.27 22.82 -1.12
CA ASN A 209 -4.89 23.82 -0.23
C ASN A 209 -4.95 25.20 -0.87
N ARG A 210 -3.99 25.57 -1.73
CA ARG A 210 -4.04 26.82 -2.52
C ARG A 210 -5.21 26.85 -3.51
N GLU A 211 -5.69 25.69 -3.90
CA GLU A 211 -6.82 25.52 -4.82
C GLU A 211 -8.13 25.16 -4.09
N GLY A 212 -8.12 25.13 -2.77
CA GLY A 212 -9.29 24.76 -1.94
C GLY A 212 -9.67 23.29 -2.03
N LEU A 213 -8.75 22.41 -2.43
CA LEU A 213 -9.00 20.98 -2.59
C LEU A 213 -8.44 20.17 -1.41
N PRO A 214 -9.27 19.45 -0.66
CA PRO A 214 -8.81 18.55 0.39
C PRO A 214 -8.04 17.34 -0.18
N LEU A 215 -7.10 16.82 0.61
CA LEU A 215 -6.27 15.68 0.29
C LEU A 215 -6.60 14.48 1.17
N ILE A 216 -6.88 13.34 0.56
CA ILE A 216 -6.89 12.03 1.20
C ILE A 216 -5.58 11.32 0.85
N LEU A 217 -4.85 10.84 1.86
CA LEU A 217 -3.64 10.05 1.67
C LEU A 217 -3.98 8.56 1.74
N MET A 218 -3.65 7.82 0.69
CA MET A 218 -3.77 6.35 0.66
C MET A 218 -2.39 5.71 0.72
N VAL A 219 -2.21 4.75 1.63
CA VAL A 219 -0.95 4.04 1.87
C VAL A 219 -1.11 2.53 1.68
N HIS A 220 -0.12 1.89 1.07
CA HIS A 220 -0.22 0.47 0.72
C HIS A 220 -0.13 -0.44 1.94
N ALA A 221 -1.17 -1.26 2.19
CA ALA A 221 -1.15 -2.39 3.11
C ALA A 221 -0.97 -3.74 2.39
N SER A 222 -1.21 -3.79 1.07
CA SER A 222 -0.96 -4.94 0.20
C SER A 222 -0.08 -4.59 -0.99
N LYS A 223 0.41 -5.62 -1.70
CA LYS A 223 1.29 -5.44 -2.85
C LYS A 223 0.54 -4.88 -4.05
N LEU A 224 1.25 -4.11 -4.85
CA LEU A 224 0.90 -3.85 -6.24
C LEU A 224 1.33 -5.01 -7.12
N SER A 225 0.66 -5.18 -8.26
CA SER A 225 1.01 -6.18 -9.27
C SER A 225 2.47 -6.10 -9.75
N ALA A 226 3.05 -4.90 -9.71
CA ALA A 226 4.42 -4.62 -10.16
C ALA A 226 5.50 -4.75 -9.07
N THR A 227 5.16 -5.18 -7.86
CA THR A 227 6.12 -5.40 -6.77
C THR A 227 6.28 -6.89 -6.47
N PRO A 228 7.50 -7.34 -6.09
CA PRO A 228 7.78 -8.76 -5.88
C PRO A 228 7.11 -9.34 -4.63
N SER A 229 6.80 -8.49 -3.64
CA SER A 229 6.22 -8.91 -2.37
C SER A 229 5.25 -7.89 -1.82
N HIS A 230 4.48 -8.30 -0.81
CA HIS A 230 3.72 -7.36 0.01
C HIS A 230 4.66 -6.37 0.73
N PRO A 231 4.21 -5.12 0.99
CA PRO A 231 4.92 -4.24 1.90
C PRO A 231 5.10 -4.91 3.26
N SER A 232 6.27 -4.76 3.89
CA SER A 232 6.51 -5.32 5.24
C SER A 232 5.60 -4.67 6.29
N ALA A 233 5.37 -5.34 7.41
CA ALA A 233 4.63 -4.76 8.54
C ALA A 233 5.28 -3.45 9.01
N ARG A 234 6.61 -3.37 9.00
CA ARG A 234 7.39 -2.15 9.30
C ARG A 234 7.13 -1.01 8.29
N TYR A 235 6.95 -1.32 7.01
CA TYR A 235 6.56 -0.32 6.01
C TYR A 235 5.18 0.25 6.33
N VAL A 236 4.20 -0.62 6.62
CA VAL A 236 2.83 -0.21 6.94
C VAL A 236 2.81 0.61 8.22
N ASP A 237 3.50 0.17 9.27
CA ASP A 237 3.67 0.90 10.53
C ASP A 237 4.20 2.33 10.29
N ARG A 238 5.31 2.47 9.57
CA ARG A 238 5.89 3.77 9.26
C ARG A 238 4.98 4.65 8.39
N SER A 239 4.30 4.04 7.42
CA SER A 239 3.39 4.76 6.53
C SER A 239 2.19 5.30 7.29
N LEU A 240 1.60 4.49 8.17
CA LEU A 240 0.47 4.92 9.00
C LEU A 240 0.87 6.01 9.99
N ARG A 241 2.02 5.88 10.67
CA ARG A 241 2.53 6.93 11.59
C ARG A 241 2.75 8.25 10.86
N ALA A 242 3.36 8.20 9.67
CA ALA A 242 3.54 9.40 8.84
C ALA A 242 2.20 9.99 8.41
N GLY A 243 1.24 9.16 8.00
CA GLY A 243 -0.12 9.58 7.66
C GLY A 243 -0.86 10.21 8.85
N LEU A 244 -0.80 9.61 10.03
CA LEU A 244 -1.40 10.15 11.26
C LEU A 244 -0.79 11.50 11.64
N ARG A 245 0.53 11.68 11.46
CA ARG A 245 1.18 12.98 11.66
C ARG A 245 0.63 14.04 10.71
N GLN A 246 0.47 13.71 9.43
CA GLN A 246 -0.13 14.64 8.48
C GLN A 246 -1.60 14.96 8.81
N LEU A 247 -2.35 13.97 9.29
CA LEU A 247 -3.74 14.14 9.72
C LEU A 247 -3.84 15.04 10.96
N HIS A 248 -2.98 14.78 11.97
CA HIS A 248 -2.88 15.61 13.19
C HIS A 248 -2.52 17.07 12.89
N HIS A 249 -1.64 17.32 11.91
CA HIS A 249 -1.28 18.68 11.48
C HIS A 249 -2.32 19.32 10.55
N GLY A 250 -3.44 18.67 10.25
CA GLY A 250 -4.46 19.19 9.32
C GLY A 250 -4.01 19.26 7.85
N ASN A 251 -2.91 18.60 7.49
CA ASN A 251 -2.40 18.59 6.11
C ASN A 251 -3.20 17.66 5.19
N ILE A 252 -3.89 16.67 5.73
CA ILE A 252 -4.75 15.77 4.99
C ILE A 252 -6.11 15.66 5.69
N GLN A 253 -7.16 15.39 4.90
CA GLN A 253 -8.52 15.17 5.38
C GLN A 253 -8.73 13.74 5.86
N GLY A 254 -8.10 12.77 5.22
CA GLY A 254 -8.26 11.35 5.51
C GLY A 254 -6.99 10.54 5.27
N LEU A 255 -6.86 9.47 6.04
CA LEU A 255 -5.83 8.44 5.88
C LEU A 255 -6.51 7.12 5.57
N VAL A 256 -6.14 6.50 4.44
CA VAL A 256 -6.78 5.27 3.92
C VAL A 256 -5.71 4.20 3.70
N THR A 257 -5.97 2.98 4.17
CA THR A 257 -5.16 1.81 3.82
C THR A 257 -5.58 1.25 2.47
N TYR A 258 -4.61 0.95 1.59
CA TYR A 258 -4.84 0.29 0.31
C TYR A 258 -4.85 -1.22 0.51
N VAL A 259 -6.03 -1.83 0.40
CA VAL A 259 -6.27 -3.29 0.47
C VAL A 259 -5.70 -3.92 1.74
N LEU A 260 -6.23 -3.53 2.91
CA LEU A 260 -5.91 -4.23 4.14
C LEU A 260 -6.55 -5.62 4.14
N HIS A 261 -5.76 -6.65 4.42
CA HIS A 261 -6.31 -7.99 4.63
C HIS A 261 -7.07 -8.04 5.95
N LYS A 262 -8.38 -8.24 5.88
CA LYS A 262 -9.28 -8.28 7.04
C LYS A 262 -9.37 -9.67 7.69
N GLU A 263 -8.84 -10.68 6.99
CA GLU A 263 -8.68 -12.04 7.50
C GLU A 263 -7.20 -12.34 7.70
N TRP A 264 -6.84 -12.73 8.89
CA TRP A 264 -5.46 -13.00 9.29
C TRP A 264 -5.24 -14.48 9.65
N PHE A 265 -5.95 -15.38 8.96
CA PHE A 265 -5.59 -16.80 8.97
C PHE A 265 -4.14 -16.97 8.52
N PRO A 266 -3.43 -18.00 9.02
CA PRO A 266 -2.09 -18.30 8.53
C PRO A 266 -2.11 -18.29 7.00
N GLU A 267 -1.38 -17.37 6.41
CA GLU A 267 -1.27 -17.31 4.95
C GLU A 267 -0.79 -18.68 4.49
N ARG A 268 -1.51 -19.31 3.57
CA ARG A 268 -0.89 -20.35 2.75
C ARG A 268 0.39 -19.72 2.23
N ARG A 269 1.54 -20.37 2.48
CA ARG A 269 2.84 -19.89 2.02
C ARG A 269 2.70 -19.36 0.59
N ASP A 270 2.67 -18.05 0.41
CA ASP A 270 3.13 -17.46 -0.82
C ASP A 270 4.61 -17.80 -0.87
N ARG A 271 4.96 -18.94 -1.43
CA ARG A 271 6.34 -19.40 -1.58
C ARG A 271 7.00 -18.53 -2.63
N THR A 272 7.35 -17.32 -2.25
CA THR A 272 8.24 -16.51 -3.08
C THR A 272 9.68 -17.00 -2.94
N ALA A 273 10.11 -17.50 -1.77
CA ALA A 273 11.41 -18.11 -1.58
C ALA A 273 11.44 -19.58 -2.05
N TYR A 274 12.59 -20.04 -2.56
CA TYR A 274 12.83 -21.46 -2.87
C TYR A 274 12.87 -22.30 -1.59
N SER A 275 13.59 -21.82 -0.58
CA SER A 275 13.70 -22.46 0.73
C SER A 275 13.57 -21.42 1.83
N GLY A 276 13.07 -21.82 3.02
CA GLY A 276 12.89 -20.90 4.13
C GLY A 276 11.89 -19.79 3.81
N TYR A 277 12.24 -18.57 4.20
CA TYR A 277 11.39 -17.37 4.11
C TYR A 277 12.01 -16.23 3.31
N GLY A 278 13.31 -16.28 3.02
CA GLY A 278 14.09 -15.19 2.41
C GLY A 278 14.65 -15.52 1.04
N TYR A 279 14.83 -14.52 0.20
CA TYR A 279 15.60 -14.59 -1.04
C TYR A 279 16.17 -13.23 -1.43
N GLY A 280 17.29 -13.22 -2.15
CA GLY A 280 17.84 -11.99 -2.72
C GLY A 280 17.10 -11.60 -3.99
N SER A 281 16.56 -10.38 -4.06
CA SER A 281 15.79 -9.89 -5.20
C SER A 281 16.41 -8.66 -5.86
N LEU A 282 16.35 -8.63 -7.19
CA LEU A 282 16.55 -7.44 -8.01
C LEU A 282 15.29 -7.21 -8.82
N PHE A 283 14.69 -6.02 -8.72
CA PHE A 283 13.43 -5.75 -9.37
C PHE A 283 13.35 -4.34 -9.96
N ILE A 284 12.52 -4.21 -10.98
CA ILE A 284 12.17 -2.97 -11.65
C ILE A 284 10.66 -2.80 -11.49
N PRO A 285 10.18 -1.82 -10.69
CA PRO A 285 8.76 -1.53 -10.58
C PRO A 285 8.24 -0.90 -11.88
N SER A 286 6.92 -0.92 -12.07
CA SER A 286 6.31 -0.24 -13.21
C SER A 286 6.60 1.26 -13.18
N GLY A 287 7.01 1.81 -14.33
CA GLY A 287 7.37 3.22 -14.44
C GLY A 287 8.46 3.45 -15.48
N PRO A 288 9.27 4.51 -15.34
CA PRO A 288 10.39 4.76 -16.24
C PRO A 288 11.34 3.57 -16.26
N SER A 289 11.63 3.08 -17.45
CA SER A 289 12.52 1.93 -17.62
C SER A 289 13.99 2.34 -17.58
N PRO A 290 14.88 1.47 -17.05
CA PRO A 290 16.32 1.59 -17.23
C PRO A 290 16.68 1.64 -18.72
N ALA A 291 17.81 2.23 -19.06
CA ALA A 291 18.37 2.20 -20.40
C ALA A 291 19.21 0.92 -20.63
N PRO A 292 19.52 0.53 -21.89
CA PRO A 292 20.49 -0.51 -22.16
C PRO A 292 21.83 -0.23 -21.45
N GLY A 293 22.37 -1.23 -20.77
CA GLY A 293 23.56 -1.11 -19.92
C GLY A 293 23.27 -0.84 -18.44
N ASP A 294 22.08 -0.39 -18.10
CA ASP A 294 21.68 -0.22 -16.70
C ASP A 294 21.53 -1.57 -15.99
N LYS A 295 21.91 -1.57 -14.71
CA LYS A 295 22.02 -2.80 -13.93
C LYS A 295 21.79 -2.58 -12.44
N GLY A 296 21.35 -3.66 -11.78
CA GLY A 296 21.38 -3.81 -10.34
C GLY A 296 22.18 -5.03 -9.93
N GLU A 297 22.76 -5.00 -8.75
CA GLU A 297 23.70 -6.01 -8.25
C GLU A 297 23.42 -6.35 -6.79
N ILE A 298 23.49 -7.66 -6.48
CA ILE A 298 23.59 -8.22 -5.14
C ILE A 298 24.99 -8.74 -5.01
N ARG A 299 25.77 -8.28 -4.04
CA ARG A 299 27.20 -8.54 -3.98
C ARG A 299 27.67 -8.91 -2.58
N GLN A 300 28.59 -9.88 -2.53
CA GLN A 300 29.34 -10.21 -1.33
C GLN A 300 30.84 -10.40 -1.63
N ARG A 301 31.70 -10.01 -0.69
CA ARG A 301 33.14 -10.32 -0.76
C ARG A 301 33.35 -11.75 -0.33
N ILE A 302 34.17 -12.50 -1.08
CA ILE A 302 34.51 -13.90 -0.79
C ILE A 302 36.02 -14.10 -0.70
N ARG A 303 36.37 -15.10 0.08
CA ARG A 303 37.78 -15.59 0.20
C ARG A 303 37.77 -17.08 -0.17
N PRO A 304 38.41 -17.46 -1.28
CA PRO A 304 38.61 -18.87 -1.60
C PRO A 304 39.42 -19.56 -0.52
N GLY A 305 39.00 -20.75 -0.11
CA GLY A 305 39.75 -21.62 0.81
C GLY A 305 40.86 -22.38 0.08
N PRO A 306 41.60 -23.25 0.79
CA PRO A 306 42.75 -23.97 0.24
C PRO A 306 42.39 -25.17 -0.66
N SER A 307 41.11 -25.55 -0.78
CA SER A 307 40.66 -26.79 -1.42
C SER A 307 41.08 -26.96 -2.90
N GLY A 308 41.38 -25.86 -3.59
CA GLY A 308 41.73 -25.87 -5.02
C GLY A 308 40.56 -26.21 -5.98
N GLU A 309 39.44 -26.66 -5.47
CA GLU A 309 38.19 -26.93 -6.19
C GLU A 309 37.09 -26.01 -5.69
N TYR A 310 36.41 -25.32 -6.61
CA TYR A 310 35.41 -24.34 -6.26
C TYR A 310 34.17 -24.52 -7.12
N ARG A 311 33.04 -24.73 -6.46
CA ARG A 311 31.70 -24.82 -7.11
C ARG A 311 30.71 -23.92 -6.42
N LEU A 312 29.68 -23.48 -7.16
CA LEU A 312 28.52 -22.84 -6.60
C LEU A 312 27.26 -23.47 -7.19
N ARG A 313 26.40 -23.97 -6.32
CA ARG A 313 25.03 -24.34 -6.65
C ARG A 313 24.10 -23.27 -6.10
N PHE A 314 23.11 -22.86 -6.88
CA PHE A 314 22.13 -21.85 -6.47
C PHE A 314 20.81 -22.05 -7.17
N HIS A 315 19.77 -21.42 -6.62
CA HIS A 315 18.46 -21.38 -7.24
C HIS A 315 18.18 -19.95 -7.71
N HIS A 316 17.48 -19.82 -8.84
CA HIS A 316 17.11 -18.54 -9.40
C HIS A 316 15.74 -18.62 -10.08
N MET A 317 15.01 -17.50 -10.09
CA MET A 317 13.72 -17.39 -10.76
C MET A 317 13.58 -16.05 -11.46
N SER A 318 12.52 -15.89 -12.27
CA SER A 318 12.15 -14.64 -12.92
C SER A 318 10.65 -14.48 -12.97
N VAL A 319 10.20 -13.22 -12.79
CA VAL A 319 8.82 -12.82 -13.00
C VAL A 319 8.80 -11.62 -13.92
N TYR A 320 8.02 -11.69 -14.97
CA TYR A 320 8.00 -10.69 -16.02
C TYR A 320 6.64 -10.61 -16.71
N PRO A 321 6.27 -9.45 -17.30
CA PRO A 321 5.02 -9.32 -18.03
C PRO A 321 5.10 -10.00 -19.41
N ARG A 322 3.95 -10.36 -19.97
CA ARG A 322 3.86 -11.06 -21.26
C ARG A 322 4.51 -10.31 -22.43
N ASN A 323 4.51 -8.98 -22.39
CA ASN A 323 5.07 -8.10 -23.43
C ASN A 323 6.59 -7.94 -23.36
N LEU A 324 7.28 -8.43 -22.32
CA LEU A 324 8.74 -8.43 -22.28
C LEU A 324 9.28 -9.31 -23.42
N ARG A 325 10.27 -8.80 -24.17
CA ARG A 325 10.89 -9.55 -25.26
C ARG A 325 12.14 -10.29 -24.79
N LYS A 326 12.40 -11.44 -25.42
CA LYS A 326 13.65 -12.18 -25.22
C LYS A 326 14.86 -11.31 -25.63
N GLY A 327 15.94 -11.37 -24.87
CA GLY A 327 17.13 -10.55 -25.10
C GLY A 327 17.11 -9.15 -24.48
N GLU A 328 15.99 -8.67 -23.93
CA GLU A 328 15.94 -7.36 -23.30
C GLU A 328 16.64 -7.31 -21.96
N TYR A 329 16.50 -8.34 -21.14
CA TYR A 329 17.12 -8.42 -19.82
C TYR A 329 17.74 -9.78 -19.57
N VAL A 330 18.88 -9.78 -18.91
CA VAL A 330 19.59 -11.00 -18.51
C VAL A 330 19.94 -11.00 -17.03
N LYS A 331 19.98 -12.20 -16.47
CA LYS A 331 20.56 -12.51 -15.15
C LYS A 331 22.00 -12.92 -15.34
N GLN A 332 22.89 -12.40 -14.50
CA GLN A 332 24.32 -12.75 -14.54
C GLN A 332 24.83 -13.14 -13.16
N LEU A 333 25.81 -14.02 -13.13
CA LEU A 333 26.69 -14.27 -11.99
C LEU A 333 28.11 -13.93 -12.37
N LEU A 334 28.79 -13.17 -11.51
CA LEU A 334 30.16 -12.70 -11.74
C LEU A 334 31.08 -13.10 -10.58
N ILE A 335 32.33 -13.40 -10.94
CA ILE A 335 33.45 -13.48 -10.01
C ILE A 335 34.39 -12.31 -10.29
N GLY A 336 34.51 -11.40 -9.32
CA GLY A 336 35.10 -10.10 -9.57
C GLY A 336 34.28 -9.33 -10.62
N ASN A 337 34.95 -8.99 -11.74
CA ASN A 337 34.31 -8.31 -12.88
C ASN A 337 33.96 -9.26 -14.04
N ARG A 338 34.31 -10.55 -13.94
CA ARG A 338 34.09 -11.51 -15.01
C ARG A 338 32.75 -12.21 -14.88
N VAL A 339 31.94 -12.14 -15.93
CA VAL A 339 30.70 -12.91 -16.05
C VAL A 339 31.04 -14.39 -16.20
N VAL A 340 30.55 -15.22 -15.29
CA VAL A 340 30.75 -16.68 -15.28
C VAL A 340 29.48 -17.44 -15.62
N TRP A 341 28.35 -16.77 -15.61
CA TRP A 341 27.06 -17.28 -16.07
C TRP A 341 26.13 -16.13 -16.47
N GLU A 342 25.37 -16.36 -17.54
CA GLU A 342 24.35 -15.44 -18.02
C GLU A 342 23.13 -16.24 -18.49
N GLU A 343 21.92 -15.78 -18.18
CA GLU A 343 20.68 -16.35 -18.66
C GLU A 343 19.65 -15.23 -18.91
N ASP A 344 18.91 -15.35 -20.02
CA ASP A 344 17.80 -14.46 -20.33
C ASP A 344 16.71 -14.54 -19.26
N VAL A 345 16.12 -13.40 -18.88
CA VAL A 345 15.04 -13.35 -17.88
C VAL A 345 13.83 -14.19 -18.33
N ARG A 346 13.60 -14.30 -19.63
CA ARG A 346 12.52 -15.12 -20.20
C ARG A 346 12.90 -16.59 -20.44
N ALA A 347 14.06 -17.04 -20.03
CA ALA A 347 14.48 -18.43 -20.14
C ALA A 347 13.77 -19.30 -19.08
N GLY A 348 12.54 -19.71 -19.33
CA GLY A 348 11.75 -20.57 -18.46
C GLY A 348 10.38 -20.03 -18.12
N ARG A 349 9.66 -20.73 -17.26
CA ARG A 349 8.33 -20.31 -16.80
C ARG A 349 8.42 -19.18 -15.78
N VAL A 350 7.40 -18.35 -15.74
CA VAL A 350 7.26 -17.29 -14.73
C VAL A 350 7.07 -17.92 -13.36
N GLU A 351 7.78 -17.39 -12.35
CA GLU A 351 7.76 -17.85 -10.94
C GLU A 351 8.35 -19.25 -10.71
N GLU A 352 8.98 -19.83 -11.72
CA GLU A 352 9.62 -21.14 -11.57
C GLU A 352 11.06 -21.00 -11.05
N TRP A 353 11.33 -21.62 -9.91
CA TRP A 353 12.67 -21.74 -9.38
C TRP A 353 13.47 -22.83 -10.11
N LYS A 354 14.61 -22.44 -10.65
CA LYS A 354 15.54 -23.32 -11.34
C LYS A 354 16.83 -23.46 -10.58
N ARG A 355 17.38 -24.68 -10.57
CA ARG A 355 18.71 -24.96 -10.00
C ARG A 355 19.78 -24.78 -11.04
N LYS A 356 20.89 -24.12 -10.68
CA LYS A 356 22.11 -24.02 -11.48
C LYS A 356 23.32 -24.41 -10.65
N THR A 357 24.27 -25.11 -11.28
CA THR A 357 25.58 -25.44 -10.69
C THR A 357 26.67 -24.94 -11.63
N LEU A 358 27.66 -24.24 -11.08
CA LEU A 358 28.78 -23.68 -11.82
C LEU A 358 30.10 -24.21 -11.26
N ASN A 359 31.01 -24.59 -12.13
CA ASN A 359 32.42 -24.80 -11.78
C ASN A 359 33.14 -23.44 -11.78
N LEU A 360 33.55 -22.99 -10.61
CA LEU A 360 34.22 -21.71 -10.42
C LEU A 360 35.75 -21.85 -10.27
N THR A 361 36.28 -23.08 -10.36
CA THR A 361 37.71 -23.35 -10.21
C THR A 361 38.60 -22.53 -11.14
N PRO A 362 38.26 -22.35 -12.45
CA PRO A 362 39.06 -21.50 -13.33
C PRO A 362 39.06 -20.01 -12.94
N HIS A 363 38.13 -19.60 -12.11
CA HIS A 363 37.93 -18.19 -11.74
C HIS A 363 38.40 -17.85 -10.33
N LEU A 364 38.56 -18.86 -9.44
CA LEU A 364 38.89 -18.66 -8.03
C LEU A 364 40.27 -19.19 -7.64
N ARG A 365 40.82 -20.16 -8.39
CA ARG A 365 42.14 -20.72 -8.11
C ARG A 365 43.22 -19.62 -8.06
N GLY A 366 44.03 -19.62 -7.00
CA GLY A 366 45.08 -18.64 -6.77
C GLY A 366 44.63 -17.26 -6.29
N LYS A 367 43.34 -17.02 -6.13
CA LYS A 367 42.84 -15.73 -5.62
C LYS A 367 42.77 -15.74 -4.09
N LYS A 368 43.36 -14.74 -3.45
CA LYS A 368 43.24 -14.53 -2.01
C LYS A 368 41.91 -13.90 -1.60
N LYS A 369 41.33 -13.05 -2.46
CA LYS A 369 40.11 -12.30 -2.20
C LYS A 369 39.45 -11.86 -3.52
N THR A 370 38.14 -11.94 -3.61
CA THR A 370 37.36 -11.45 -4.74
C THR A 370 35.92 -11.13 -4.31
N SER A 371 35.01 -10.97 -5.24
CA SER A 371 33.58 -10.83 -4.97
C SER A 371 32.75 -11.78 -5.81
N LEU A 372 31.67 -12.28 -5.22
CA LEU A 372 30.54 -12.89 -5.92
C LEU A 372 29.49 -11.81 -6.13
N THR A 373 28.97 -11.71 -7.36
CA THR A 373 27.95 -10.73 -7.73
C THR A 373 26.86 -11.41 -8.54
N MET A 374 25.61 -11.26 -8.12
CA MET A 374 24.43 -11.57 -8.91
C MET A 374 23.90 -10.26 -9.49
N ARG A 375 23.57 -10.25 -10.77
CA ARG A 375 23.23 -9.02 -11.49
C ARG A 375 22.01 -9.20 -12.36
N LEU A 376 21.17 -8.18 -12.40
CA LEU A 376 20.18 -7.94 -13.45
C LEU A 376 20.69 -6.81 -14.35
N VAL A 377 20.73 -7.02 -15.66
CA VAL A 377 21.17 -5.98 -16.61
C VAL A 377 20.22 -5.91 -17.79
N ARG A 378 19.90 -4.67 -18.23
CA ARG A 378 19.19 -4.43 -19.48
C ARG A 378 20.18 -4.47 -20.64
N LYS A 379 19.94 -5.33 -21.61
CA LYS A 379 20.80 -5.48 -22.82
C LYS A 379 20.32 -4.61 -23.97
N GLN A 380 19.01 -4.56 -24.19
CA GLN A 380 18.41 -3.84 -25.31
C GLN A 380 16.95 -3.45 -25.03
N GLY A 381 16.29 -2.86 -26.01
CA GLY A 381 14.89 -2.45 -25.93
C GLY A 381 14.71 -1.05 -25.34
N LYS A 382 13.53 -0.47 -25.52
CA LYS A 382 13.15 0.87 -25.02
C LYS A 382 11.83 0.87 -24.27
N SER A 383 11.04 -0.23 -24.36
CA SER A 383 9.69 -0.26 -23.80
C SER A 383 9.73 -0.21 -22.27
N PRO A 384 8.84 0.55 -21.64
CA PRO A 384 8.62 0.47 -20.20
C PRO A 384 8.21 -0.95 -19.82
N THR A 385 8.79 -1.44 -18.72
CA THR A 385 8.47 -2.77 -18.21
C THR A 385 8.59 -2.81 -16.69
N TRP A 386 8.04 -3.83 -16.11
CA TRP A 386 8.30 -4.25 -14.75
C TRP A 386 8.80 -5.69 -14.78
N LEU A 387 9.71 -6.03 -13.90
CA LEU A 387 10.14 -7.41 -13.71
C LEU A 387 10.85 -7.55 -12.37
N TYR A 388 10.95 -8.77 -11.86
CA TYR A 388 11.88 -9.08 -10.79
C TYR A 388 12.51 -10.46 -11.00
N ILE A 389 13.70 -10.60 -10.44
CA ILE A 389 14.44 -11.86 -10.39
C ILE A 389 14.76 -12.18 -8.93
N GLY A 390 14.84 -13.47 -8.63
CA GLY A 390 15.22 -13.97 -7.32
C GLY A 390 16.44 -14.89 -7.39
N PHE A 391 17.25 -14.85 -6.34
CA PHE A 391 18.32 -15.80 -6.05
C PHE A 391 18.17 -16.32 -4.64
N ASP A 392 18.33 -17.63 -4.46
CA ASP A 392 18.13 -18.27 -3.18
C ASP A 392 19.00 -19.51 -3.06
N ARG A 393 19.24 -19.91 -1.79
CA ARG A 393 19.98 -21.12 -1.41
C ARG A 393 21.27 -21.31 -2.22
N LEU A 394 22.21 -20.38 -1.99
CA LEU A 394 23.55 -20.47 -2.56
C LEU A 394 24.37 -21.47 -1.73
N ASP A 395 24.82 -22.54 -2.37
CA ASP A 395 25.58 -23.62 -1.75
C ASP A 395 27.00 -23.63 -2.35
N PRO A 396 27.97 -22.97 -1.66
CA PRO A 396 29.35 -22.87 -2.12
C PRO A 396 30.17 -24.09 -1.70
N LEU A 397 31.06 -24.53 -2.58
CA LEU A 397 32.16 -25.47 -2.27
C LEU A 397 33.50 -24.74 -2.44
N GLY A 398 34.40 -24.88 -1.46
CA GLY A 398 35.74 -24.29 -1.48
C GLY A 398 35.83 -22.83 -1.06
N PHE A 399 34.71 -22.16 -0.78
CA PHE A 399 34.65 -20.81 -0.21
C PHE A 399 33.40 -20.65 0.65
N GLN A 400 33.33 -19.58 1.44
CA GLN A 400 32.19 -19.31 2.33
C GLN A 400 31.40 -18.09 1.89
N LEU A 401 30.07 -18.13 2.13
CA LEU A 401 29.14 -17.04 2.00
C LEU A 401 28.43 -16.82 3.33
N THR A 402 28.27 -15.57 3.70
CA THR A 402 27.45 -15.18 4.86
C THR A 402 26.00 -15.07 4.42
N HIS A 403 25.05 -15.64 5.18
CA HIS A 403 23.62 -15.64 4.88
C HIS A 403 23.33 -16.01 3.41
N ALA A 404 23.87 -17.15 3.00
CA ALA A 404 23.76 -17.68 1.65
C ALA A 404 22.32 -18.14 1.28
N ASP A 405 21.48 -18.29 2.28
CA ASP A 405 20.06 -18.62 2.23
C ASP A 405 19.13 -17.41 2.26
N PHE A 406 19.70 -16.20 2.44
CA PHE A 406 18.95 -14.93 2.56
C PHE A 406 17.91 -14.86 3.69
N GLU A 407 18.00 -15.73 4.70
CA GLU A 407 17.09 -15.66 5.87
C GLU A 407 17.35 -14.41 6.74
N GLU A 408 18.51 -13.79 6.57
CA GLU A 408 18.91 -12.53 7.21
C GLU A 408 19.20 -11.45 6.17
N PRO A 409 18.80 -10.19 6.41
CA PRO A 409 19.02 -9.09 5.46
C PRO A 409 20.48 -8.62 5.41
N SER A 410 21.31 -9.06 6.35
CA SER A 410 22.73 -8.69 6.45
C SER A 410 23.62 -9.53 5.55
N GLY A 411 24.89 -9.14 5.43
CA GLY A 411 25.90 -9.89 4.66
C GLY A 411 25.95 -9.59 3.18
N TRP A 412 24.88 -9.08 2.59
CA TRP A 412 24.78 -8.71 1.19
C TRP A 412 24.74 -7.19 0.98
N SER A 413 25.43 -6.71 -0.04
CA SER A 413 25.37 -5.30 -0.48
C SER A 413 24.61 -5.19 -1.79
N TYR A 414 23.75 -4.19 -1.87
CA TYR A 414 22.92 -3.91 -3.04
C TYR A 414 23.41 -2.63 -3.71
N ARG A 415 23.63 -2.68 -5.03
CA ARG A 415 24.07 -1.54 -5.82
C ARG A 415 23.29 -1.45 -7.12
N SER A 416 23.09 -0.25 -7.60
CA SER A 416 22.50 -0.01 -8.91
C SER A 416 23.10 1.27 -9.51
N ASN A 417 23.26 1.31 -10.81
CA ASN A 417 23.60 2.53 -11.55
C ASN A 417 22.36 3.26 -12.05
N HIS A 418 21.17 2.69 -11.84
CA HIS A 418 19.90 3.32 -12.20
C HIS A 418 18.88 3.15 -11.07
N PRO A 419 18.26 4.23 -10.57
CA PRO A 419 17.38 4.17 -9.40
C PRO A 419 16.10 3.35 -9.60
N ALA A 420 15.72 3.04 -10.86
CA ALA A 420 14.62 2.13 -11.13
C ALA A 420 14.96 0.65 -10.89
N VAL A 421 16.25 0.29 -10.79
CA VAL A 421 16.66 -1.09 -10.49
C VAL A 421 16.94 -1.18 -8.99
N ILE A 422 16.08 -1.87 -8.27
CA ILE A 422 16.09 -1.95 -6.82
C ILE A 422 16.54 -3.36 -6.41
N GLY A 423 17.42 -3.43 -5.41
CA GLY A 423 17.87 -4.70 -4.84
C GLY A 423 17.62 -4.75 -3.34
N GLU A 424 17.16 -5.88 -2.86
CA GLU A 424 16.95 -6.13 -1.44
C GLU A 424 16.85 -7.63 -1.11
N THR A 425 17.05 -7.99 0.16
CA THR A 425 16.63 -9.28 0.69
C THR A 425 15.16 -9.19 1.04
N LEU A 426 14.35 -10.02 0.41
CA LEU A 426 12.93 -10.12 0.67
C LEU A 426 12.68 -11.30 1.61
N ILE A 427 12.21 -11.02 2.81
CA ILE A 427 11.89 -12.03 3.82
C ILE A 427 10.37 -12.05 4.00
N TYR A 428 9.79 -13.23 3.83
CA TYR A 428 8.38 -13.48 4.10
C TYR A 428 8.13 -13.55 5.61
N ASP A 429 7.24 -12.72 6.11
CA ASP A 429 6.76 -12.79 7.50
C ASP A 429 5.43 -13.55 7.54
N PRO A 430 5.36 -14.78 8.08
CA PRO A 430 4.13 -15.56 8.15
C PRO A 430 3.05 -14.88 8.99
N ASN A 431 3.43 -13.99 9.91
CA ASN A 431 2.52 -13.24 10.76
C ASN A 431 2.25 -11.82 10.24
N ARG A 432 2.71 -11.49 9.02
CA ARG A 432 2.58 -10.15 8.47
C ARG A 432 1.15 -9.63 8.47
N ARG A 433 0.18 -10.45 8.05
CA ARG A 433 -1.23 -10.02 8.02
C ARG A 433 -1.74 -9.68 9.41
N LEU A 434 -1.48 -10.53 10.38
CA LEU A 434 -1.84 -10.27 11.77
C LEU A 434 -1.17 -9.00 12.29
N ARG A 435 0.14 -8.84 12.07
CA ARG A 435 0.86 -7.64 12.51
C ARG A 435 0.33 -6.38 11.86
N VAL A 436 0.10 -6.37 10.55
CA VAL A 436 -0.46 -5.21 9.84
C VAL A 436 -1.88 -4.89 10.35
N TYR A 437 -2.68 -5.91 10.60
CA TYR A 437 -4.02 -5.76 11.16
C TYR A 437 -3.98 -5.10 12.57
N LEU A 438 -3.16 -5.63 13.47
CA LEU A 438 -3.02 -5.11 14.85
C LEU A 438 -2.42 -3.70 14.87
N ILE A 439 -1.42 -3.41 14.03
CA ILE A 439 -0.82 -2.08 13.86
C ILE A 439 -1.90 -1.08 13.41
N THR A 440 -2.68 -1.41 12.40
CA THR A 440 -3.75 -0.53 11.89
C THR A 440 -4.81 -0.30 12.97
N MET A 441 -5.26 -1.36 13.62
CA MET A 441 -6.26 -1.29 14.69
C MET A 441 -5.77 -0.39 15.84
N MET A 442 -4.55 -0.59 16.33
CA MET A 442 -3.95 0.23 17.37
C MET A 442 -3.92 1.71 16.96
N MET A 443 -3.40 2.03 15.78
CA MET A 443 -3.25 3.41 15.32
C MET A 443 -4.60 4.10 15.10
N TYR A 444 -5.57 3.41 14.52
CA TYR A 444 -6.88 3.98 14.24
C TYR A 444 -7.65 4.27 15.52
N HIS A 445 -7.67 3.32 16.46
CA HIS A 445 -8.33 3.54 17.75
C HIS A 445 -7.65 4.61 18.60
N THR A 446 -6.30 4.69 18.57
CA THR A 446 -5.59 5.76 19.26
C THR A 446 -5.97 7.14 18.71
N PHE A 447 -6.03 7.28 17.39
CA PHE A 447 -6.42 8.54 16.76
C PHE A 447 -7.87 8.92 17.08
N HIS A 448 -8.79 7.95 17.08
CA HIS A 448 -10.19 8.21 17.44
C HIS A 448 -10.34 8.67 18.89
N LEU A 449 -9.68 8.00 19.83
CA LEU A 449 -9.67 8.40 21.24
C LEU A 449 -9.11 9.82 21.39
N TYR A 450 -7.95 10.09 20.77
CA TYR A 450 -7.36 11.43 20.74
C TYR A 450 -8.36 12.46 20.19
N HIS A 451 -8.97 12.21 19.04
CA HIS A 451 -9.87 13.17 18.39
C HIS A 451 -11.12 13.45 19.23
N GLN A 452 -11.70 12.43 19.87
CA GLN A 452 -12.83 12.57 20.75
C GLN A 452 -12.49 13.42 21.99
N ILE A 453 -11.39 13.11 22.66
CA ILE A 453 -10.95 13.85 23.85
C ILE A 453 -10.56 15.29 23.48
N SER A 454 -9.84 15.50 22.38
CA SER A 454 -9.46 16.83 21.93
C SER A 454 -10.64 17.72 21.54
N SER A 455 -11.75 17.10 21.09
CA SER A 455 -12.95 17.83 20.67
C SER A 455 -13.91 18.16 21.81
N SER A 456 -13.95 17.36 22.88
CA SER A 456 -14.97 17.46 23.93
C SER A 456 -14.47 17.26 25.36
N GLY A 457 -13.19 16.92 25.56
CA GLY A 457 -12.60 16.74 26.87
C GLY A 457 -12.11 18.04 27.50
N PRO A 458 -11.92 18.09 28.82
CA PRO A 458 -11.29 19.21 29.51
C PRO A 458 -9.81 19.34 29.15
N PRO A 459 -9.20 20.57 29.24
CA PRO A 459 -7.83 20.84 28.78
C PRO A 459 -6.75 19.89 29.31
N PRO A 460 -6.76 19.43 30.59
CA PRO A 460 -5.77 18.46 31.05
C PRO A 460 -5.82 17.13 30.30
N LEU A 461 -7.01 16.63 30.02
CA LEU A 461 -7.20 15.37 29.28
C LEU A 461 -6.83 15.53 27.80
N GLN A 462 -7.09 16.71 27.21
CA GLN A 462 -6.65 17.01 25.83
C GLN A 462 -5.12 16.91 25.70
N GLY A 463 -4.37 17.49 26.66
CA GLY A 463 -2.91 17.40 26.69
C GLY A 463 -2.39 15.96 26.85
N MET A 464 -3.04 15.15 27.69
CA MET A 464 -2.69 13.74 27.85
C MET A 464 -2.99 12.93 26.59
N ALA A 465 -4.12 13.16 25.94
CA ALA A 465 -4.48 12.52 24.69
C ALA A 465 -3.52 12.88 23.55
N ASP A 466 -3.06 14.15 23.49
CA ASP A 466 -2.03 14.57 22.55
C ASP A 466 -0.70 13.86 22.82
N SER A 467 -0.24 13.78 24.09
CA SER A 467 0.98 13.05 24.46
C SER A 467 0.92 11.58 24.02
N MET A 468 -0.20 10.91 24.24
CA MET A 468 -0.44 9.54 23.81
C MET A 468 -0.32 9.41 22.27
N LEU A 469 -0.98 10.29 21.51
CA LEU A 469 -0.90 10.29 20.05
C LEU A 469 0.53 10.54 19.58
N GLN A 470 1.26 11.49 20.18
CA GLN A 470 2.66 11.77 19.86
C GLN A 470 3.57 10.57 20.15
N SER A 471 3.29 9.82 21.20
CA SER A 471 4.01 8.57 21.51
C SER A 471 3.77 7.50 20.44
N VAL A 472 2.52 7.35 19.98
CA VAL A 472 2.20 6.45 18.85
C VAL A 472 2.88 6.91 17.57
N ILE A 473 2.72 8.16 17.17
CA ILE A 473 3.35 8.73 15.95
C ILE A 473 4.88 8.58 16.01
N GLY A 474 5.48 8.76 17.17
CA GLY A 474 6.91 8.65 17.40
C GLY A 474 7.46 7.21 17.48
N GLY A 475 6.60 6.19 17.49
CA GLY A 475 7.02 4.79 17.59
C GLY A 475 7.54 4.38 18.98
N ARG A 476 7.13 5.10 20.03
CA ARG A 476 7.58 4.88 21.40
C ARG A 476 6.58 4.02 22.19
N THR A 477 6.51 2.73 21.85
CA THR A 477 5.49 1.79 22.38
C THR A 477 5.42 1.77 23.91
N GLN A 478 6.56 1.76 24.62
CA GLN A 478 6.58 1.80 26.09
C GLN A 478 5.97 3.08 26.67
N HIS A 479 6.12 4.22 25.98
CA HIS A 479 5.48 5.47 26.40
C HIS A 479 3.98 5.42 26.16
N VAL A 480 3.51 4.76 25.11
CA VAL A 480 2.08 4.62 24.82
C VAL A 480 1.36 3.92 25.97
N CYS A 481 1.88 2.80 26.47
CA CYS A 481 1.29 2.10 27.62
C CYS A 481 1.19 2.99 28.85
N ARG A 482 2.28 3.72 29.14
CA ARG A 482 2.31 4.68 30.26
C ARG A 482 1.30 5.82 30.07
N ASP A 483 1.25 6.40 28.87
CA ASP A 483 0.33 7.50 28.56
C ASP A 483 -1.13 7.06 28.67
N LEU A 484 -1.47 5.83 28.23
CA LEU A 484 -2.80 5.22 28.40
C LEU A 484 -3.15 5.03 29.88
N GLU A 485 -2.21 4.52 30.69
CA GLU A 485 -2.43 4.34 32.13
C GLU A 485 -2.66 5.67 32.85
N LEU A 486 -1.88 6.70 32.52
CA LEU A 486 -2.06 8.04 33.11
C LEU A 486 -3.40 8.66 32.68
N LEU A 487 -3.76 8.53 31.40
CA LEU A 487 -5.03 9.04 30.88
C LEU A 487 -6.23 8.31 31.55
N LYS A 488 -6.14 7.00 31.74
CA LYS A 488 -7.18 6.22 32.42
C LYS A 488 -7.38 6.68 33.88
N LYS A 489 -6.30 6.83 34.64
CA LYS A 489 -6.36 7.34 36.03
C LYS A 489 -6.96 8.73 36.11
N ALA A 490 -6.60 9.62 35.18
CA ALA A 490 -7.16 10.96 35.13
C ALA A 490 -8.67 10.94 34.82
N LEU A 491 -9.12 10.08 33.90
CA LEU A 491 -10.54 9.88 33.59
C LEU A 491 -11.33 9.30 34.75
N GLU A 492 -10.77 8.34 35.50
CA GLU A 492 -11.40 7.75 36.69
C GLU A 492 -11.61 8.77 37.81
N GLN A 493 -10.78 9.80 37.87
CA GLN A 493 -10.81 10.88 38.89
C GLN A 493 -11.57 12.13 38.42
N ASP A 494 -11.98 12.21 37.16
CA ASP A 494 -12.66 13.38 36.59
C ASP A 494 -14.18 13.31 36.81
N ASP A 495 -14.67 14.10 37.78
CA ASP A 495 -16.10 14.21 38.09
C ASP A 495 -16.83 15.26 37.22
N THR A 496 -16.11 15.99 36.37
CA THR A 496 -16.69 17.03 35.50
C THR A 496 -17.30 16.45 34.23
N LEU A 497 -16.86 15.27 33.82
CA LEU A 497 -17.36 14.56 32.64
C LEU A 497 -18.62 13.74 32.94
N PRO A 498 -19.57 13.66 31.99
CA PRO A 498 -20.67 12.73 32.06
C PRO A 498 -20.19 11.26 32.23
N SER A 499 -20.77 10.52 33.16
CA SER A 499 -20.37 9.13 33.44
C SER A 499 -20.32 8.25 32.20
N SER A 500 -21.30 8.38 31.30
CA SER A 500 -21.36 7.61 30.04
C SER A 500 -20.21 7.91 29.09
N GLN A 501 -19.76 9.17 29.03
CA GLN A 501 -18.64 9.58 28.20
C GLN A 501 -17.31 9.07 28.79
N ARG A 502 -17.15 9.19 30.10
CA ARG A 502 -16.00 8.68 30.85
C ARG A 502 -15.84 7.18 30.67
N GLU A 503 -16.90 6.40 30.88
CA GLU A 503 -16.91 4.96 30.67
C GLU A 503 -16.57 4.57 29.21
N THR A 504 -17.09 5.32 28.26
CA THR A 504 -16.79 5.09 26.84
C THR A 504 -15.29 5.22 26.57
N TRP A 505 -14.65 6.26 27.06
CA TRP A 505 -13.21 6.48 26.87
C TRP A 505 -12.35 5.48 27.63
N ILE A 506 -12.72 5.11 28.85
CA ILE A 506 -12.05 4.05 29.62
C ILE A 506 -12.11 2.71 28.87
N ASN A 507 -13.26 2.33 28.33
CA ASN A 507 -13.41 1.12 27.55
C ASN A 507 -12.55 1.11 26.28
N GLN A 508 -12.36 2.29 25.65
CA GLN A 508 -11.45 2.42 24.50
C GLN A 508 -9.98 2.27 24.92
N ILE A 509 -9.59 2.83 26.06
CA ILE A 509 -8.24 2.64 26.62
C ILE A 509 -7.99 1.17 26.93
N ASP A 510 -8.91 0.48 27.58
CA ASP A 510 -8.79 -0.95 27.90
C ASP A 510 -8.69 -1.82 26.63
N ARG A 511 -9.35 -1.40 25.57
CA ARG A 511 -9.20 -2.04 24.26
C ARG A 511 -7.81 -1.84 23.68
N LEU A 512 -7.28 -0.62 23.72
CA LEU A 512 -5.93 -0.28 23.22
C LEU A 512 -4.86 -1.03 24.01
N ASP A 513 -4.99 -1.12 25.33
CA ASP A 513 -4.04 -1.84 26.19
C ASP A 513 -3.98 -3.33 25.82
N ARG A 514 -5.15 -3.96 25.60
CA ARG A 514 -5.21 -5.36 25.11
C ARG A 514 -4.53 -5.54 23.76
N ILE A 515 -4.70 -4.59 22.81
CA ILE A 515 -4.05 -4.65 21.48
C ILE A 515 -2.53 -4.56 21.63
N LEU A 516 -2.03 -3.68 22.50
CA LEU A 516 -0.62 -3.51 22.77
C LEU A 516 0.01 -4.75 23.42
N THR A 517 -0.73 -5.42 24.30
CA THR A 517 -0.29 -6.67 24.96
C THR A 517 -0.14 -7.82 23.95
N ILE A 518 -0.98 -7.89 22.92
CA ILE A 518 -0.92 -8.92 21.87
C ILE A 518 0.20 -8.62 20.85
N ASN A 519 0.57 -7.36 20.67
CA ASN A 519 1.56 -6.92 19.69
C ASN A 519 2.70 -6.14 20.39
N PRO A 520 3.57 -6.83 21.15
CA PRO A 520 4.66 -6.21 21.90
C PRO A 520 5.77 -5.63 21.00
#